data_70e8c83c7fbf96cdbd6efb3b323a9771
#
_entry.id   70e8c83c7fbf96cdbd6efb3b323a9771
#
_cell.length_a   1.000
_cell.length_b   1.000
_cell.length_c   1.000
_cell.angle_alpha   90.00
_cell.angle_beta   90.00
_cell.angle_gamma   90.00
#
_symmetry.space_group_name_H-M   'P 1'
#
loop_
_entity.id
_entity.type
_entity.pdbx_description
1 polymer ?
#
loop_
_entity_poly.entity_id
_entity_poly.type
_entity_poly.pdbx_seq_one_letter_code
_entity_poly.pdbx_strand_id
1 'polypeptide(L)'
;MAKYLGGIEDSNIEIIGVSQHFFSSGFDIQYYNYQLDTLAVQKLDIAKSLVKYEEVSAEIHSSPNRSATGALVGYLAGGPVWGIIGAALSGNPAYEKHVILCELENGWRFAVELDKNEYRAWKEAMDKRR
;
A
#
# COMPACT_ATOMS: atom_id res chain seq x y z
N MET A 1 -3.11 11.76 5.71
CA MET A 1 -1.81 11.05 5.78
C MET A 1 -1.92 9.67 5.13
N ALA A 2 -0.85 9.21 4.50
CA ALA A 2 -0.81 7.88 3.93
C ALA A 2 -1.05 6.84 5.03
N LYS A 3 -1.84 5.82 4.72
CA LYS A 3 -2.29 4.86 5.71
C LYS A 3 -2.04 3.44 5.21
N TYR A 4 -1.34 2.66 6.04
CA TYR A 4 -1.16 1.23 5.79
C TYR A 4 -2.47 0.51 6.12
N LEU A 5 -3.02 -0.22 5.16
CA LEU A 5 -4.29 -0.93 5.35
C LEU A 5 -4.11 -2.39 5.76
N GLY A 6 -2.97 -2.99 5.45
CA GLY A 6 -2.70 -4.37 5.80
C GLY A 6 -2.16 -5.17 4.64
N GLY A 7 -1.88 -6.43 4.89
CA GLY A 7 -1.44 -7.40 3.87
C GLY A 7 -0.13 -8.09 4.17
N ILE A 8 0.75 -7.48 4.95
CA ILE A 8 2.02 -8.11 5.31
C ILE A 8 1.80 -9.10 6.45
N GLU A 9 2.06 -10.36 6.18
CA GLU A 9 1.90 -11.45 7.15
C GLU A 9 3.27 -12.03 7.49
N ASP A 10 3.94 -11.43 8.47
CA ASP A 10 5.23 -11.89 8.96
C ASP A 10 5.24 -11.68 10.47
N SER A 11 5.35 -12.76 11.24
CA SER A 11 5.28 -12.71 12.70
C SER A 11 6.46 -11.95 13.32
N ASN A 12 7.55 -11.77 12.59
CA ASN A 12 8.73 -11.03 13.07
C ASN A 12 8.68 -9.55 12.73
N ILE A 13 7.68 -9.12 12.00
CA ILE A 13 7.56 -7.75 11.51
C ILE A 13 6.31 -7.11 12.10
N GLU A 14 6.49 -5.91 12.65
CA GLU A 14 5.36 -5.09 13.08
C GLU A 14 5.37 -3.81 12.25
N ILE A 15 4.34 -3.59 11.47
CA ILE A 15 4.23 -2.39 10.63
C ILE A 15 3.77 -1.23 11.51
N ILE A 16 4.55 -0.15 11.50
CA ILE A 16 4.21 1.09 12.20
C ILE A 16 3.31 1.93 11.32
N GLY A 17 3.65 2.05 10.03
CA GLY A 17 2.86 2.83 9.09
C GLY A 17 3.63 3.16 7.82
N VAL A 18 3.03 4.04 7.03
CA VAL A 18 3.62 4.55 5.78
C VAL A 18 3.81 6.05 5.95
N SER A 19 4.98 6.55 5.60
CA SER A 19 5.29 7.97 5.68
C SER A 19 5.75 8.50 4.33
N GLN A 20 5.30 9.71 4.00
CA GLN A 20 5.73 10.41 2.80
C GLN A 20 7.11 11.03 3.02
N HIS A 21 7.96 10.99 2.01
CA HIS A 21 9.27 11.66 2.07
C HIS A 21 9.09 13.16 2.23
N PHE A 22 9.94 13.78 3.05
CA PHE A 22 9.83 15.20 3.36
C PHE A 22 10.31 16.09 2.20
N PHE A 23 11.41 15.72 1.56
CA PHE A 23 12.06 16.55 0.54
C PHE A 23 11.94 16.02 -0.89
N SER A 24 11.25 14.91 -1.08
CA SER A 24 11.11 14.30 -2.40
C SER A 24 9.79 13.58 -2.50
N SER A 25 9.39 13.20 -3.71
CA SER A 25 8.24 12.31 -3.89
C SER A 25 8.63 10.90 -3.50
N GLY A 26 7.72 10.19 -2.88
CA GLY A 26 7.92 8.81 -2.48
C GLY A 26 7.46 8.56 -1.07
N PHE A 27 7.47 7.30 -0.70
CA PHE A 27 6.95 6.84 0.59
C PHE A 27 7.85 5.76 1.13
N ASP A 28 7.97 5.72 2.48
CA ASP A 28 8.63 4.64 3.20
C ASP A 28 7.59 3.85 3.97
N ILE A 29 7.76 2.53 4.01
CA ILE A 29 7.08 1.72 5.00
C ILE A 29 7.99 1.61 6.20
N GLN A 30 7.45 1.90 7.39
CA GLN A 30 8.18 1.90 8.65
C GLN A 30 7.74 0.69 9.47
N TYR A 31 8.71 -0.01 10.04
CA TYR A 31 8.42 -1.25 10.76
C TYR A 31 9.48 -1.57 11.79
N TYR A 32 9.12 -2.44 12.75
CA TYR A 32 10.07 -3.10 13.62
C TYR A 32 10.33 -4.51 13.10
N ASN A 33 11.58 -4.92 13.14
CA ASN A 33 11.95 -6.30 12.81
C ASN A 33 12.51 -6.98 14.06
N TYR A 34 11.73 -7.88 14.65
CA TYR A 34 12.07 -8.53 15.90
C TYR A 34 13.16 -9.58 15.78
N GLN A 35 13.61 -9.90 14.57
CA GLN A 35 14.77 -10.75 14.35
C GLN A 35 16.08 -9.99 14.49
N LEU A 36 16.05 -8.65 14.48
CA LEU A 36 17.23 -7.82 14.66
C LEU A 36 17.53 -7.63 16.13
N ASP A 37 18.79 -7.44 16.48
CA ASP A 37 19.22 -7.19 17.86
C ASP A 37 18.83 -5.79 18.36
N THR A 38 18.26 -4.96 17.52
CA THR A 38 17.85 -3.62 17.86
C THR A 38 16.35 -3.42 17.63
N LEU A 39 15.74 -2.61 18.50
CA LEU A 39 14.34 -2.17 18.33
C LEU A 39 14.23 -0.86 17.56
N ALA A 40 15.26 -0.50 16.78
CA ALA A 40 15.21 0.69 15.96
C ALA A 40 14.18 0.53 14.84
N VAL A 41 13.51 1.63 14.52
CA VAL A 41 12.56 1.66 13.40
C VAL A 41 13.31 1.45 12.09
N GLN A 42 12.86 0.48 11.31
CA GLN A 42 13.38 0.22 9.98
C GLN A 42 12.52 0.97 8.96
N LYS A 43 13.14 1.40 7.87
CA LYS A 43 12.45 2.09 6.78
C LYS A 43 12.80 1.42 5.46
N LEU A 44 11.79 1.20 4.64
CA LEU A 44 11.98 0.63 3.31
C LEU A 44 11.29 1.55 2.30
N ASP A 45 12.06 2.05 1.33
CA ASP A 45 11.52 2.90 0.28
C ASP A 45 10.63 2.07 -0.65
N ILE A 46 9.36 2.39 -0.69
CA ILE A 46 8.38 1.61 -1.45
C ILE A 46 8.70 1.67 -2.94
N ALA A 47 8.93 2.88 -3.48
CA ALA A 47 9.16 3.03 -4.92
C ALA A 47 10.39 2.27 -5.41
N LYS A 48 11.48 2.29 -4.62
CA LYS A 48 12.72 1.60 -4.99
C LYS A 48 12.60 0.09 -4.91
N SER A 49 11.75 -0.42 -4.04
CA SER A 49 11.59 -1.86 -3.80
C SER A 49 10.42 -2.46 -4.56
N LEU A 50 9.64 -1.63 -5.26
CA LEU A 50 8.38 -2.03 -5.87
C LEU A 50 8.60 -2.91 -7.10
N VAL A 51 7.98 -4.08 -7.10
CA VAL A 51 7.93 -4.98 -8.27
C VAL A 51 6.74 -4.60 -9.15
N LYS A 52 5.58 -4.40 -8.53
CA LYS A 52 4.37 -3.97 -9.24
C LYS A 52 3.37 -3.34 -8.27
N TYR A 53 2.44 -2.60 -8.82
CA TYR A 53 1.35 -2.01 -8.06
C TYR A 53 0.08 -1.97 -8.90
N GLU A 54 -1.06 -1.89 -8.21
CA GLU A 54 -2.37 -1.80 -8.83
C GLU A 54 -3.25 -0.88 -7.99
N GLU A 55 -4.01 -0.02 -8.65
CA GLU A 55 -5.01 0.79 -7.94
C GLU A 55 -6.34 0.04 -7.89
N VAL A 56 -7.00 0.06 -6.74
CA VAL A 56 -8.31 -0.58 -6.55
C VAL A 56 -9.37 0.50 -6.47
N SER A 57 -10.31 0.48 -7.43
CA SER A 57 -11.52 1.32 -7.37
C SER A 57 -12.63 0.59 -6.62
N ALA A 58 -13.68 1.33 -6.25
CA ALA A 58 -14.86 0.72 -5.65
C ALA A 58 -15.49 -0.34 -6.56
N GLU A 59 -15.45 -0.11 -7.87
CA GLU A 59 -15.98 -1.06 -8.85
C GLU A 59 -15.17 -2.36 -8.86
N ILE A 60 -13.84 -2.27 -8.87
CA ILE A 60 -12.96 -3.44 -8.81
C ILE A 60 -13.19 -4.19 -7.50
N HIS A 61 -13.32 -3.47 -6.39
CA HIS A 61 -13.55 -4.09 -5.08
C HIS A 61 -14.85 -4.88 -5.04
N SER A 62 -15.93 -4.35 -5.63
CA SER A 62 -17.24 -5.01 -5.61
C SER A 62 -17.32 -6.22 -6.54
N SER A 63 -16.48 -6.28 -7.59
CA SER A 63 -16.51 -7.37 -8.58
C SER A 63 -15.11 -7.75 -9.03
N PRO A 64 -14.27 -8.25 -8.11
CA PRO A 64 -12.87 -8.53 -8.44
C PRO A 64 -12.67 -9.59 -9.51
N ASN A 65 -13.61 -10.55 -9.63
CA ASN A 65 -13.50 -11.64 -10.58
C ASN A 65 -13.96 -11.27 -11.99
N ARG A 66 -14.64 -10.13 -12.14
CA ARG A 66 -15.17 -9.68 -13.44
C ARG A 66 -14.25 -8.68 -14.12
N SER A 67 -13.42 -8.01 -13.37
CA SER A 67 -12.48 -7.04 -13.91
C SER A 67 -11.25 -7.75 -14.40
N ALA A 68 -10.64 -7.25 -15.47
CA ALA A 68 -9.35 -7.72 -15.94
C ALA A 68 -8.29 -7.20 -14.96
N THR A 69 -8.33 -7.70 -13.73
CA THR A 69 -7.48 -7.24 -12.65
C THR A 69 -6.19 -8.04 -12.62
N GLY A 70 -5.16 -7.43 -12.08
CA GLY A 70 -3.88 -8.09 -11.94
C GLY A 70 -3.84 -9.09 -10.80
N ALA A 71 -2.69 -9.75 -10.68
CA ALA A 71 -2.48 -10.80 -9.68
C ALA A 71 -2.58 -10.30 -8.24
N LEU A 72 -2.30 -9.00 -7.99
CA LEU A 72 -2.37 -8.45 -6.64
C LEU A 72 -3.80 -8.42 -6.13
N VAL A 73 -4.75 -8.02 -6.97
CA VAL A 73 -6.16 -8.04 -6.59
C VAL A 73 -6.58 -9.48 -6.27
N GLY A 74 -6.21 -10.43 -7.13
CA GLY A 74 -6.52 -11.84 -6.91
C GLY A 74 -5.92 -12.39 -5.63
N TYR A 75 -4.72 -11.96 -5.29
CA TYR A 75 -4.04 -12.41 -4.07
C TYR A 75 -4.72 -11.87 -2.81
N LEU A 76 -5.11 -10.59 -2.79
CA LEU A 76 -5.66 -9.95 -1.61
C LEU A 76 -7.19 -10.10 -1.48
N ALA A 77 -7.88 -10.32 -2.60
CA ALA A 77 -9.33 -10.52 -2.58
C ALA A 77 -9.68 -11.80 -1.81
N GLY A 78 -10.64 -11.70 -0.92
CA GLY A 78 -11.06 -12.82 -0.09
C GLY A 78 -10.30 -12.94 1.22
N GLY A 79 -9.22 -12.17 1.43
CA GLY A 79 -8.53 -12.10 2.71
C GLY A 79 -9.10 -11.01 3.61
N PRO A 80 -8.63 -10.91 4.87
CA PRO A 80 -9.14 -9.91 5.82
C PRO A 80 -8.90 -8.47 5.37
N VAL A 81 -7.84 -8.22 4.61
CA VAL A 81 -7.51 -6.87 4.10
C VAL A 81 -8.56 -6.38 3.12
N TRP A 82 -9.22 -7.29 2.38
CA TRP A 82 -10.21 -6.90 1.38
C TRP A 82 -11.37 -6.12 1.99
N GLY A 83 -11.84 -6.52 3.18
CA GLY A 83 -12.88 -5.79 3.90
C GLY A 83 -12.42 -4.41 4.35
N ILE A 84 -11.18 -4.29 4.78
CA ILE A 84 -10.58 -3.00 5.18
C ILE A 84 -10.51 -2.06 3.97
N ILE A 85 -10.10 -2.59 2.82
CA ILE A 85 -10.06 -1.82 1.56
C ILE A 85 -11.45 -1.32 1.20
N GLY A 86 -12.47 -2.18 1.32
CA GLY A 86 -13.86 -1.80 1.06
C GLY A 86 -14.33 -0.66 1.95
N ALA A 87 -14.01 -0.72 3.24
CA ALA A 87 -14.34 0.35 4.17
C ALA A 87 -13.66 1.66 3.80
N ALA A 88 -12.40 1.62 3.37
CA ALA A 88 -11.69 2.82 2.94
C ALA A 88 -12.33 3.43 1.69
N LEU A 89 -12.72 2.60 0.72
CA LEU A 89 -13.31 3.07 -0.53
C LEU A 89 -14.74 3.59 -0.38
N SER A 90 -15.47 3.14 0.64
CA SER A 90 -16.85 3.54 0.89
C SER A 90 -16.97 4.77 1.81
N GLY A 91 -15.88 5.42 2.12
CA GLY A 91 -15.88 6.59 2.98
C GLY A 91 -16.57 7.80 2.36
N ASN A 92 -16.52 8.92 3.08
CA ASN A 92 -17.18 10.15 2.67
C ASN A 92 -16.73 10.59 1.27
N PRO A 93 -17.66 10.71 0.28
CA PRO A 93 -17.29 11.09 -1.08
C PRO A 93 -16.73 12.51 -1.21
N ALA A 94 -16.83 13.33 -0.16
CA ALA A 94 -16.20 14.66 -0.14
C ALA A 94 -14.67 14.57 -0.07
N TYR A 95 -14.12 13.43 0.33
CA TYR A 95 -12.68 13.23 0.42
C TYR A 95 -12.23 12.22 -0.63
N GLU A 96 -11.33 12.67 -1.50
CA GLU A 96 -10.74 11.79 -2.51
C GLU A 96 -9.78 10.82 -1.82
N LYS A 97 -9.96 9.53 -2.07
CA LYS A 97 -9.11 8.48 -1.53
C LYS A 97 -8.73 7.50 -2.62
N HIS A 98 -7.49 7.08 -2.59
CA HIS A 98 -6.97 6.09 -3.53
C HIS A 98 -6.38 4.93 -2.74
N VAL A 99 -6.71 3.72 -3.13
CA VAL A 99 -6.15 2.51 -2.52
C VAL A 99 -5.22 1.86 -3.53
N ILE A 100 -3.96 1.71 -3.15
CA ILE A 100 -2.93 1.14 -4.00
C ILE A 100 -2.46 -0.17 -3.38
N LEU A 101 -2.46 -1.23 -4.19
CA LEU A 101 -1.88 -2.51 -3.81
C LEU A 101 -0.44 -2.54 -4.29
N CYS A 102 0.47 -2.96 -3.42
CA CYS A 102 1.90 -2.97 -3.71
C CYS A 102 2.49 -4.35 -3.50
N GLU A 103 3.42 -4.74 -4.38
CA GLU A 103 4.26 -5.91 -4.18
C GLU A 103 5.72 -5.46 -4.24
N LEU A 104 6.49 -5.80 -3.22
CA LEU A 104 7.89 -5.44 -3.10
C LEU A 104 8.80 -6.62 -3.43
N GLU A 105 10.08 -6.32 -3.71
CA GLU A 105 11.09 -7.32 -4.05
C GLU A 105 11.26 -8.38 -2.97
N ASN A 106 11.03 -8.03 -1.71
CA ASN A 106 11.14 -8.97 -0.59
C ASN A 106 9.93 -9.89 -0.45
N GLY A 107 8.94 -9.78 -1.36
CA GLY A 107 7.74 -10.59 -1.34
C GLY A 107 6.57 -10.01 -0.58
N TRP A 108 6.73 -8.87 0.07
CA TRP A 108 5.63 -8.22 0.77
C TRP A 108 4.56 -7.75 -0.20
N ARG A 109 3.30 -8.02 0.12
CA ARG A 109 2.13 -7.56 -0.60
C ARG A 109 1.19 -6.89 0.38
N PHE A 110 0.84 -5.64 0.10
CA PHE A 110 0.04 -4.85 1.05
C PHE A 110 -0.73 -3.76 0.32
N ALA A 111 -1.67 -3.14 1.05
CA ALA A 111 -2.47 -2.05 0.54
C ALA A 111 -2.19 -0.78 1.34
N VAL A 112 -2.18 0.35 0.65
CA VAL A 112 -2.06 1.68 1.26
C VAL A 112 -3.18 2.58 0.77
N GLU A 113 -3.65 3.48 1.65
CA GLU A 113 -4.64 4.49 1.33
C GLU A 113 -3.95 5.84 1.22
N LEU A 114 -4.19 6.55 0.14
CA LEU A 114 -3.61 7.87 -0.14
C LEU A 114 -4.72 8.88 -0.35
N ASP A 115 -4.52 10.11 0.14
CA ASP A 115 -5.39 11.22 -0.21
C ASP A 115 -4.99 11.80 -1.56
N LYS A 116 -5.67 12.87 -1.99
CA LYS A 116 -5.44 13.51 -3.29
C LYS A 116 -3.99 13.97 -3.47
N ASN A 117 -3.42 14.63 -2.46
CA ASN A 117 -2.07 15.18 -2.55
C ASN A 117 -1.03 14.06 -2.48
N GLU A 118 -1.25 13.06 -1.65
CA GLU A 118 -0.39 11.89 -1.56
C GLU A 118 -0.42 11.08 -2.84
N TYR A 119 -1.58 10.94 -3.45
CA TYR A 119 -1.70 10.23 -4.72
C TYR A 119 -0.93 10.93 -5.83
N ARG A 120 -0.94 12.27 -5.84
CA ARG A 120 -0.13 13.03 -6.79
C ARG A 120 1.36 12.76 -6.58
N ALA A 121 1.80 12.77 -5.33
CA ALA A 121 3.19 12.43 -4.98
C ALA A 121 3.55 11.00 -5.38
N TRP A 122 2.62 10.07 -5.19
CA TRP A 122 2.78 8.67 -5.60
C TRP A 122 3.01 8.57 -7.11
N LYS A 123 2.18 9.21 -7.90
CA LYS A 123 2.35 9.21 -9.37
C LYS A 123 3.68 9.79 -9.80
N GLU A 124 4.10 10.87 -9.16
CA GLU A 124 5.39 11.48 -9.43
C GLU A 124 6.53 10.52 -9.11
N ALA A 125 6.45 9.83 -7.98
CA ALA A 125 7.45 8.83 -7.60
C ALA A 125 7.50 7.67 -8.61
N MET A 126 6.33 7.24 -9.11
CA MET A 126 6.28 6.17 -10.12
C MET A 126 6.91 6.62 -11.43
N ASP A 127 6.69 7.86 -11.85
CA ASP A 127 7.29 8.39 -13.07
C ASP A 127 8.82 8.46 -12.97
N LYS A 128 9.35 8.74 -11.79
CA LYS A 128 10.80 8.83 -11.56
C LYS A 128 11.50 7.47 -11.46
N ARG A 129 10.75 6.38 -11.36
CA ARG A 129 11.31 5.02 -11.27
C ARG A 129 12.00 4.56 -12.55
N ARG A 130 11.65 5.14 -13.67
CA ARG A 130 12.14 4.72 -14.99
C ARG A 130 13.61 5.00 -15.19
#